data_4d181264156c47af763d92934e2990db
#
_entry.id   4d181264156c47af763d92934e2990db
#
_cell.length_a   1.000
_cell.length_b   1.000
_cell.length_c   1.000
_cell.angle_alpha   90.00
_cell.angle_beta   90.00
_cell.angle_gamma   90.00
#
_symmetry.space_group_name_H-M   'P 1'
#
loop_
_entity.id
_entity.type
_entity.pdbx_description
1 polymer ?
#
loop_
_entity_poly.entity_id
_entity_poly.type
_entity_poly.pdbx_seq_one_letter_code
_entity_poly.pdbx_strand_id
1 'polypeptide(L)'
;CDHRVCHICAMRLRALWKKRECTICKGDATRVIFTPNDTKSYGAYTPDELPFVDEKLSVYFENRQDYEDTLSLLRFNCPNTKCEAMCSGWSDLKGHVKREHSRLLCELCIRHKKIFSHEHSLFTAASLQAHLSSEHRYCEFCHQHFYSDDELWVHMRDRHEQCHICKARSEEERWNYYRDYDMLEQHFRKEHYLCPARDCLETKFVVFENQMELQVHQVEAHGHTLSNRERRDALRVDTRFMYDDGGAGGGSSSSGR
;
A
#
# COMPACT_ATOMS: atom_id res chain seq x y z
N CYS A 1 4.07 -36.40 -3.31
CA CYS A 1 4.19 -36.58 -1.84
C CYS A 1 2.83 -36.95 -1.26
N ASP A 2 2.84 -37.71 -0.17
CA ASP A 2 1.59 -38.19 0.47
C ASP A 2 1.05 -37.24 1.58
N HIS A 3 1.52 -36.00 1.59
CA HIS A 3 1.01 -34.99 2.52
C HIS A 3 -0.44 -34.61 2.19
N ARG A 4 -1.27 -34.58 3.20
CA ARG A 4 -2.71 -34.35 3.08
C ARG A 4 -3.08 -32.96 3.58
N VAL A 5 -3.98 -32.31 2.87
CA VAL A 5 -4.59 -31.03 3.23
C VAL A 5 -6.08 -31.06 2.91
N CYS A 6 -6.88 -30.28 3.61
CA CYS A 6 -8.31 -30.23 3.30
C CYS A 6 -8.56 -29.64 1.89
N HIS A 7 -9.65 -30.08 1.25
CA HIS A 7 -10.00 -29.68 -0.12
C HIS A 7 -10.15 -28.16 -0.29
N ILE A 8 -10.75 -27.46 0.67
CA ILE A 8 -10.92 -26.00 0.66
C ILE A 8 -9.55 -25.29 0.65
N CYS A 9 -8.61 -25.73 1.50
CA CYS A 9 -7.26 -25.17 1.54
C CYS A 9 -6.48 -25.44 0.25
N ALA A 10 -6.56 -26.66 -0.28
CA ALA A 10 -5.92 -27.02 -1.53
C ALA A 10 -6.46 -26.19 -2.71
N MET A 11 -7.78 -26.03 -2.81
CA MET A 11 -8.43 -25.21 -3.83
C MET A 11 -8.09 -23.73 -3.68
N ARG A 12 -8.06 -23.20 -2.46
CA ARG A 12 -7.67 -21.80 -2.21
C ARG A 12 -6.26 -21.51 -2.70
N LEU A 13 -5.31 -22.38 -2.38
CA LEU A 13 -3.95 -22.24 -2.81
C LEU A 13 -3.82 -22.25 -4.34
N ARG A 14 -4.45 -23.22 -5.00
CA ARG A 14 -4.37 -23.38 -6.46
C ARG A 14 -5.15 -22.32 -7.21
N ALA A 15 -6.41 -22.09 -6.84
CA ALA A 15 -7.30 -21.21 -7.59
C ALA A 15 -7.07 -19.72 -7.28
N LEU A 16 -6.88 -19.35 -6.02
CA LEU A 16 -6.78 -17.95 -5.60
C LEU A 16 -5.35 -17.44 -5.45
N TRP A 17 -4.45 -18.28 -4.88
CA TRP A 17 -3.05 -17.92 -4.69
C TRP A 17 -2.14 -18.30 -5.86
N LYS A 18 -2.64 -19.11 -6.81
CA LYS A 18 -1.88 -19.65 -7.95
C LYS A 18 -0.61 -20.43 -7.53
N LYS A 19 -0.61 -20.99 -6.32
CA LYS A 19 0.47 -21.80 -5.77
C LYS A 19 0.22 -23.27 -6.02
N ARG A 20 1.26 -23.98 -6.48
CA ARG A 20 1.22 -25.43 -6.76
C ARG A 20 2.15 -26.24 -5.86
N GLU A 21 2.65 -25.63 -4.81
CA GLU A 21 3.55 -26.27 -3.85
C GLU A 21 2.77 -26.96 -2.74
N CYS A 22 3.31 -28.06 -2.24
CA CYS A 22 2.79 -28.69 -1.02
C CYS A 22 3.01 -27.75 0.17
N THR A 23 1.98 -27.56 1.00
CA THR A 23 2.05 -26.69 2.18
C THR A 23 3.02 -27.19 3.24
N ILE A 24 3.30 -28.49 3.29
CA ILE A 24 4.10 -29.16 4.31
C ILE A 24 5.56 -29.26 3.87
N CYS A 25 5.84 -29.95 2.75
CA CYS A 25 7.20 -30.18 2.29
C CYS A 25 7.72 -29.19 1.25
N LYS A 26 6.89 -28.25 0.78
CA LYS A 26 7.22 -27.27 -0.26
C LYS A 26 7.60 -27.85 -1.61
N GLY A 27 7.51 -29.16 -1.76
CA GLY A 27 7.74 -29.83 -3.05
C GLY A 27 6.66 -29.46 -4.06
N ASP A 28 7.02 -29.45 -5.34
CA ASP A 28 6.07 -29.18 -6.41
C ASP A 28 4.99 -30.27 -6.46
N ALA A 29 3.74 -29.83 -6.40
CA ALA A 29 2.54 -30.65 -6.52
C ALA A 29 1.84 -30.34 -7.84
N THR A 30 2.38 -30.78 -8.96
CA THR A 30 1.84 -30.56 -10.31
C THR A 30 0.38 -30.94 -10.39
N ARG A 31 0.00 -32.05 -9.77
CA ARG A 31 -1.39 -32.52 -9.65
C ARG A 31 -1.77 -32.78 -8.20
N VAL A 32 -3.04 -32.62 -7.86
CA VAL A 32 -3.63 -32.94 -6.54
C VAL A 32 -4.81 -33.87 -6.77
N ILE A 33 -4.92 -34.89 -5.91
CA ILE A 33 -6.00 -35.86 -5.93
C ILE A 33 -6.91 -35.60 -4.73
N PHE A 34 -8.19 -35.42 -4.97
CA PHE A 34 -9.23 -35.35 -3.94
C PHE A 34 -9.88 -36.73 -3.80
N THR A 35 -9.79 -37.29 -2.62
CA THR A 35 -10.22 -38.65 -2.33
C THR A 35 -10.78 -38.73 -0.92
N PRO A 36 -11.83 -39.53 -0.69
CA PRO A 36 -12.28 -39.88 0.64
C PRO A 36 -11.39 -40.94 1.31
N ASN A 37 -10.54 -41.64 0.52
CA ASN A 37 -9.64 -42.67 1.03
C ASN A 37 -8.41 -42.05 1.71
N ASP A 38 -8.26 -42.29 3.01
CA ASP A 38 -7.18 -41.76 3.82
C ASP A 38 -5.95 -42.66 3.91
N THR A 39 -6.02 -43.89 3.40
CA THR A 39 -4.94 -44.88 3.50
C THR A 39 -4.16 -45.06 2.21
N LYS A 40 -4.77 -44.81 1.05
CA LYS A 40 -4.14 -45.00 -0.25
C LYS A 40 -3.08 -43.93 -0.52
N SER A 41 -1.85 -44.37 -0.89
CA SER A 41 -0.75 -43.45 -1.23
C SER A 41 -0.98 -42.77 -2.58
N TYR A 42 -0.42 -41.59 -2.76
CA TYR A 42 -0.54 -40.78 -3.98
C TYR A 42 -0.08 -41.52 -5.25
N GLY A 43 1.01 -42.29 -5.14
CA GLY A 43 1.56 -43.05 -6.26
C GLY A 43 0.77 -44.28 -6.67
N ALA A 44 -0.18 -44.73 -5.84
CA ALA A 44 -0.99 -45.90 -6.11
C ALA A 44 -2.27 -45.61 -6.93
N TYR A 45 -2.54 -44.35 -7.25
CA TYR A 45 -3.68 -43.98 -8.08
C TYR A 45 -3.39 -44.12 -9.56
N THR A 46 -4.26 -44.83 -10.26
CA THR A 46 -4.24 -44.95 -11.71
C THR A 46 -5.15 -43.91 -12.38
N PRO A 47 -4.93 -43.51 -13.63
CA PRO A 47 -5.80 -42.56 -14.33
C PRO A 47 -7.27 -43.01 -14.40
N ASP A 48 -7.52 -44.30 -14.50
CA ASP A 48 -8.88 -44.88 -14.60
C ASP A 48 -9.69 -44.72 -13.30
N GLU A 49 -9.00 -44.58 -12.18
CA GLU A 49 -9.64 -44.36 -10.85
C GLU A 49 -10.01 -42.88 -10.61
N LEU A 50 -9.57 -41.99 -11.50
CA LEU A 50 -9.70 -40.52 -11.38
C LEU A 50 -10.49 -39.95 -12.58
N PRO A 51 -11.73 -40.34 -12.79
CA PRO A 51 -12.50 -39.97 -13.99
C PRO A 51 -12.87 -38.49 -14.06
N PHE A 52 -12.86 -37.77 -12.94
CA PHE A 52 -13.24 -36.36 -12.90
C PHE A 52 -11.99 -35.47 -12.73
N VAL A 53 -11.78 -34.57 -13.68
CA VAL A 53 -10.57 -33.76 -13.76
C VAL A 53 -10.90 -32.29 -14.07
N ASP A 54 -10.27 -31.35 -13.38
CA ASP A 54 -10.15 -29.98 -13.83
C ASP A 54 -8.69 -29.74 -14.28
N GLU A 55 -8.49 -29.67 -15.60
CA GLU A 55 -7.16 -29.51 -16.20
C GLU A 55 -6.51 -28.18 -15.86
N LYS A 56 -7.31 -27.09 -15.74
CA LYS A 56 -6.78 -25.73 -15.46
C LYS A 56 -6.10 -25.67 -14.10
N LEU A 57 -6.72 -26.31 -13.12
CA LEU A 57 -6.18 -26.37 -11.76
C LEU A 57 -5.34 -27.62 -11.52
N SER A 58 -5.32 -28.56 -12.45
CA SER A 58 -4.66 -29.88 -12.33
C SER A 58 -5.09 -30.61 -11.06
N VAL A 59 -6.41 -30.68 -10.85
CA VAL A 59 -7.05 -31.38 -9.73
C VAL A 59 -7.87 -32.55 -10.24
N TYR A 60 -7.79 -33.68 -9.55
CA TYR A 60 -8.33 -34.97 -9.93
C TYR A 60 -9.22 -35.50 -8.80
N PHE A 61 -10.31 -36.20 -9.16
CA PHE A 61 -11.29 -36.69 -8.19
C PHE A 61 -11.69 -38.14 -8.50
N GLU A 62 -11.88 -38.92 -7.45
CA GLU A 62 -12.39 -40.30 -7.56
C GLU A 62 -13.88 -40.31 -7.86
N ASN A 63 -14.64 -39.41 -7.27
CA ASN A 63 -16.11 -39.42 -7.39
C ASN A 63 -16.68 -38.07 -7.84
N ARG A 64 -17.86 -38.10 -8.40
CA ARG A 64 -18.55 -36.95 -8.96
C ARG A 64 -18.99 -35.95 -7.90
N GLN A 65 -19.41 -36.42 -6.73
CA GLN A 65 -19.90 -35.56 -5.67
C GLN A 65 -18.78 -34.61 -5.18
N ASP A 66 -17.60 -35.16 -4.86
CA ASP A 66 -16.46 -34.38 -4.42
C ASP A 66 -15.99 -33.38 -5.52
N TYR A 67 -16.09 -33.79 -6.79
CA TYR A 67 -15.83 -32.91 -7.93
C TYR A 67 -16.77 -31.70 -7.97
N GLU A 68 -18.10 -31.96 -7.92
CA GLU A 68 -19.13 -30.91 -7.99
C GLU A 68 -19.05 -29.98 -6.75
N ASP A 69 -18.93 -30.55 -5.55
CA ASP A 69 -18.87 -29.81 -4.30
C ASP A 69 -17.61 -28.93 -4.22
N THR A 70 -16.47 -29.49 -4.60
CA THR A 70 -15.20 -28.75 -4.56
C THR A 70 -15.15 -27.64 -5.60
N LEU A 71 -15.61 -27.89 -6.82
CA LEU A 71 -15.66 -26.84 -7.85
C LEU A 71 -16.75 -25.80 -7.60
N SER A 72 -17.78 -26.14 -6.85
CA SER A 72 -18.78 -25.15 -6.43
C SER A 72 -18.18 -23.99 -5.64
N LEU A 73 -17.08 -24.20 -4.91
CA LEU A 73 -16.35 -23.15 -4.20
C LEU A 73 -15.84 -22.02 -5.12
N LEU A 74 -15.59 -22.33 -6.39
CA LEU A 74 -15.08 -21.37 -7.38
C LEU A 74 -16.18 -20.52 -8.03
N ARG A 75 -17.44 -20.88 -7.79
CA ARG A 75 -18.59 -20.14 -8.31
C ARG A 75 -18.80 -18.85 -7.51
N PHE A 76 -19.51 -17.90 -8.10
CA PHE A 76 -19.89 -16.68 -7.42
C PHE A 76 -21.13 -16.88 -6.55
N ASN A 77 -20.97 -17.67 -5.50
CA ASN A 77 -22.03 -17.99 -4.55
C ASN A 77 -22.31 -16.80 -3.63
N CYS A 78 -23.59 -16.60 -3.29
CA CYS A 78 -24.00 -15.55 -2.38
C CYS A 78 -23.43 -15.79 -0.96
N PRO A 79 -22.85 -14.76 -0.31
CA PRO A 79 -22.34 -14.87 1.07
C PRO A 79 -23.43 -15.05 2.13
N ASN A 80 -24.68 -14.83 1.80
CA ASN A 80 -25.79 -15.10 2.71
C ASN A 80 -26.04 -16.60 2.82
N THR A 81 -25.82 -17.19 3.98
CA THR A 81 -25.95 -18.62 4.23
C THR A 81 -27.37 -19.21 3.97
N LYS A 82 -28.39 -18.34 3.88
CA LYS A 82 -29.78 -18.73 3.56
C LYS A 82 -30.10 -18.55 2.07
N CYS A 83 -29.12 -18.20 1.25
CA CYS A 83 -29.32 -17.92 -0.17
C CYS A 83 -28.46 -18.84 -1.01
N GLU A 84 -29.08 -19.63 -1.86
CA GLU A 84 -28.39 -20.57 -2.77
C GLU A 84 -28.10 -19.96 -4.15
N ALA A 85 -28.25 -18.66 -4.30
CA ALA A 85 -28.01 -17.99 -5.58
C ALA A 85 -26.56 -18.10 -6.03
N MET A 86 -26.38 -18.54 -7.27
CA MET A 86 -25.11 -18.57 -7.99
C MET A 86 -25.13 -17.50 -9.07
N CYS A 87 -24.16 -16.62 -9.03
CA CYS A 87 -24.02 -15.51 -9.95
C CYS A 87 -22.99 -15.79 -11.05
N SER A 88 -23.03 -15.04 -12.13
CA SER A 88 -22.10 -15.18 -13.25
C SER A 88 -20.75 -14.48 -13.02
N GLY A 89 -20.67 -13.59 -12.04
CA GLY A 89 -19.45 -12.81 -11.73
C GLY A 89 -19.66 -11.85 -10.57
N TRP A 90 -18.60 -11.11 -10.24
CA TRP A 90 -18.64 -10.13 -9.14
C TRP A 90 -19.68 -9.03 -9.34
N SER A 91 -19.87 -8.55 -10.57
CA SER A 91 -20.85 -7.50 -10.86
C SER A 91 -22.26 -7.99 -10.59
N ASP A 92 -22.57 -9.19 -11.04
CA ASP A 92 -23.86 -9.84 -10.83
C ASP A 92 -24.10 -10.13 -9.35
N LEU A 93 -23.10 -10.70 -8.66
CA LEU A 93 -23.18 -10.98 -7.22
C LEU A 93 -23.40 -9.70 -6.40
N LYS A 94 -22.71 -8.59 -6.69
CA LYS A 94 -22.94 -7.30 -6.03
C LYS A 94 -24.36 -6.79 -6.27
N GLY A 95 -24.85 -6.91 -7.50
CA GLY A 95 -26.22 -6.55 -7.87
C GLY A 95 -27.25 -7.40 -7.12
N HIS A 96 -27.06 -8.72 -7.09
CA HIS A 96 -27.90 -9.66 -6.34
C HIS A 96 -27.94 -9.33 -4.83
N VAL A 97 -26.77 -9.20 -4.21
CA VAL A 97 -26.66 -8.90 -2.77
C VAL A 97 -27.37 -7.59 -2.39
N LYS A 98 -27.27 -6.58 -3.27
CA LYS A 98 -27.94 -5.29 -3.06
C LYS A 98 -29.46 -5.40 -3.20
N ARG A 99 -29.95 -6.09 -4.24
CA ARG A 99 -31.40 -6.22 -4.51
C ARG A 99 -32.10 -7.11 -3.50
N GLU A 100 -31.54 -8.32 -3.27
CA GLU A 100 -32.24 -9.37 -2.50
C GLU A 100 -31.98 -9.28 -1.00
N HIS A 101 -30.83 -8.73 -0.59
CA HIS A 101 -30.42 -8.71 0.81
C HIS A 101 -30.29 -7.31 1.39
N SER A 102 -30.41 -6.25 0.58
CA SER A 102 -30.16 -4.86 0.98
C SER A 102 -28.80 -4.70 1.67
N ARG A 103 -27.79 -5.41 1.17
CA ARG A 103 -26.42 -5.42 1.70
C ARG A 103 -25.42 -5.02 0.62
N LEU A 104 -24.23 -4.73 1.07
CA LEU A 104 -23.10 -4.31 0.23
C LEU A 104 -21.88 -5.19 0.50
N LEU A 105 -21.03 -5.30 -0.48
CA LEU A 105 -19.71 -5.94 -0.38
C LEU A 105 -18.61 -4.86 -0.43
N CYS A 106 -17.53 -5.09 0.28
CA CYS A 106 -16.36 -4.19 0.21
C CYS A 106 -15.55 -4.45 -1.06
N GLU A 107 -15.44 -3.45 -1.94
CA GLU A 107 -14.69 -3.54 -3.20
C GLU A 107 -13.19 -3.84 -2.99
N LEU A 108 -12.59 -3.25 -1.96
CA LEU A 108 -11.19 -3.48 -1.63
C LEU A 108 -10.96 -4.93 -1.18
N CYS A 109 -11.85 -5.44 -0.33
CA CYS A 109 -11.78 -6.83 0.10
C CYS A 109 -11.97 -7.81 -1.07
N ILE A 110 -12.92 -7.57 -1.98
CA ILE A 110 -13.12 -8.39 -3.18
C ILE A 110 -11.86 -8.45 -4.03
N ARG A 111 -11.18 -7.33 -4.19
CA ARG A 111 -10.02 -7.21 -5.09
C ARG A 111 -8.75 -7.84 -4.51
N HIS A 112 -8.57 -7.74 -3.19
CA HIS A 112 -7.30 -8.07 -2.55
C HIS A 112 -7.33 -9.32 -1.68
N LYS A 113 -8.46 -9.65 -1.01
CA LYS A 113 -8.56 -10.88 -0.21
C LYS A 113 -8.60 -12.12 -1.09
N LYS A 114 -7.76 -13.09 -0.77
CA LYS A 114 -7.71 -14.38 -1.47
C LYS A 114 -8.64 -15.39 -0.79
N ILE A 115 -9.93 -15.09 -0.82
CA ILE A 115 -11.02 -15.90 -0.28
C ILE A 115 -12.09 -16.14 -1.34
N PHE A 116 -12.93 -17.17 -1.16
CA PHE A 116 -14.02 -17.45 -2.07
C PHE A 116 -15.16 -16.42 -1.92
N SER A 117 -16.02 -16.31 -2.94
CA SER A 117 -17.07 -15.29 -2.97
C SER A 117 -18.01 -15.35 -1.76
N HIS A 118 -18.40 -16.55 -1.35
CA HIS A 118 -19.29 -16.78 -0.21
C HIS A 118 -18.65 -16.51 1.16
N GLU A 119 -17.34 -16.34 1.24
CA GLU A 119 -16.62 -16.02 2.48
C GLU A 119 -16.54 -14.51 2.75
N HIS A 120 -16.97 -13.68 1.80
CA HIS A 120 -16.96 -12.24 1.99
C HIS A 120 -18.08 -11.77 2.93
N SER A 121 -17.75 -10.81 3.78
CA SER A 121 -18.71 -10.21 4.70
C SER A 121 -19.70 -9.31 3.97
N LEU A 122 -20.97 -9.38 4.42
CA LEU A 122 -22.03 -8.51 3.94
C LEU A 122 -22.25 -7.34 4.89
N PHE A 123 -22.31 -6.14 4.34
CA PHE A 123 -22.41 -4.90 5.10
C PHE A 123 -23.70 -4.13 4.82
N THR A 124 -24.23 -3.42 5.82
CA THR A 124 -25.10 -2.26 5.58
C THR A 124 -24.26 -1.08 5.12
N ALA A 125 -24.87 -0.01 4.65
CA ALA A 125 -24.13 1.21 4.29
C ALA A 125 -23.31 1.76 5.48
N ALA A 126 -23.90 1.79 6.67
CA ALA A 126 -23.23 2.27 7.88
C ALA A 126 -22.09 1.33 8.32
N SER A 127 -22.31 0.00 8.32
CA SER A 127 -21.27 -0.95 8.70
C SER A 127 -20.15 -1.06 7.67
N LEU A 128 -20.42 -0.78 6.37
CA LEU A 128 -19.39 -0.70 5.35
C LEU A 128 -18.47 0.50 5.60
N GLN A 129 -19.02 1.66 5.96
CA GLN A 129 -18.23 2.82 6.30
C GLN A 129 -17.35 2.58 7.53
N ALA A 130 -17.90 1.96 8.56
CA ALA A 130 -17.14 1.56 9.74
C ALA A 130 -16.00 0.58 9.39
N HIS A 131 -16.29 -0.43 8.56
CA HIS A 131 -15.30 -1.38 8.05
C HIS A 131 -14.18 -0.68 7.24
N LEU A 132 -14.54 0.25 6.35
CA LEU A 132 -13.57 1.00 5.56
C LEU A 132 -12.63 1.81 6.46
N SER A 133 -13.16 2.43 7.52
CA SER A 133 -12.36 3.23 8.45
C SER A 133 -11.49 2.39 9.38
N SER A 134 -11.92 1.17 9.75
CA SER A 134 -11.18 0.29 10.69
C SER A 134 -10.15 -0.61 10.00
N GLU A 135 -10.50 -1.16 8.83
CA GLU A 135 -9.73 -2.21 8.17
C GLU A 135 -8.88 -1.72 6.99
N HIS A 136 -9.17 -0.52 6.49
CA HIS A 136 -8.53 0.04 5.30
C HIS A 136 -7.83 1.36 5.60
N ARG A 137 -6.81 1.67 4.82
CA ARG A 137 -6.06 2.92 4.96
C ARG A 137 -6.73 4.03 4.15
N TYR A 138 -6.62 5.25 4.63
CA TYR A 138 -7.29 6.40 4.04
C TYR A 138 -6.29 7.49 3.66
N CYS A 139 -6.39 8.01 2.43
CA CYS A 139 -5.66 9.19 2.00
C CYS A 139 -6.54 10.43 2.24
N GLU A 140 -6.12 11.30 3.15
CA GLU A 140 -6.84 12.54 3.48
C GLU A 140 -6.86 13.55 2.34
N PHE A 141 -5.89 13.50 1.44
CA PHE A 141 -5.81 14.42 0.29
C PHE A 141 -6.77 14.06 -0.84
N CYS A 142 -6.86 12.77 -1.17
CA CYS A 142 -7.68 12.25 -2.27
C CYS A 142 -9.04 11.72 -1.82
N HIS A 143 -9.28 11.59 -0.51
CA HIS A 143 -10.48 11.01 0.08
C HIS A 143 -10.77 9.58 -0.41
N GLN A 144 -9.71 8.79 -0.59
CA GLN A 144 -9.78 7.41 -1.08
C GLN A 144 -9.24 6.42 -0.04
N HIS A 145 -9.86 5.24 0.00
CA HIS A 145 -9.39 4.13 0.83
C HIS A 145 -8.51 3.19 0.02
N PHE A 146 -7.51 2.63 0.68
CA PHE A 146 -6.54 1.66 0.15
C PHE A 146 -6.58 0.40 1.00
N TYR A 147 -6.28 -0.73 0.40
CA TYR A 147 -6.38 -2.02 1.09
C TYR A 147 -5.38 -2.16 2.23
N SER A 148 -4.13 -1.72 2.02
CA SER A 148 -3.02 -1.86 2.97
C SER A 148 -2.17 -0.58 3.07
N ASP A 149 -1.26 -0.56 4.05
CA ASP A 149 -0.24 0.48 4.20
C ASP A 149 0.66 0.57 2.96
N ASP A 150 1.03 -0.56 2.36
CA ASP A 150 1.88 -0.61 1.16
C ASP A 150 1.22 0.10 -0.03
N GLU A 151 -0.08 -0.14 -0.25
CA GLU A 151 -0.82 0.53 -1.32
C GLU A 151 -0.98 2.03 -1.07
N LEU A 152 -1.28 2.42 0.17
CA LEU A 152 -1.32 3.82 0.54
C LEU A 152 0.05 4.47 0.34
N TRP A 153 1.14 3.81 0.75
CA TRP A 153 2.49 4.33 0.56
C TRP A 153 2.84 4.54 -0.91
N VAL A 154 2.53 3.58 -1.77
CA VAL A 154 2.74 3.71 -3.23
C VAL A 154 1.93 4.89 -3.77
N HIS A 155 0.64 5.01 -3.37
CA HIS A 155 -0.21 6.12 -3.77
C HIS A 155 0.35 7.47 -3.29
N MET A 156 0.78 7.56 -2.02
CA MET A 156 1.34 8.80 -1.46
C MET A 156 2.59 9.24 -2.22
N ARG A 157 3.50 8.30 -2.50
CA ARG A 157 4.72 8.56 -3.26
C ARG A 157 4.47 9.02 -4.70
N ASP A 158 3.46 8.42 -5.36
CA ASP A 158 3.22 8.61 -6.80
C ASP A 158 2.27 9.78 -7.10
N ARG A 159 1.49 10.24 -6.11
CA ARG A 159 0.42 11.23 -6.30
C ARG A 159 0.55 12.48 -5.45
N HIS A 160 1.42 12.45 -4.46
CA HIS A 160 1.61 13.54 -3.51
C HIS A 160 3.08 13.94 -3.44
N GLU A 161 3.30 15.18 -3.08
CA GLU A 161 4.64 15.77 -3.06
C GLU A 161 5.29 15.61 -1.68
N GLN A 162 6.60 15.58 -1.65
CA GLN A 162 7.38 15.43 -0.42
C GLN A 162 8.58 16.38 -0.41
N CYS A 163 8.83 17.02 0.71
CA CYS A 163 10.01 17.84 0.88
C CYS A 163 11.27 16.97 0.98
N HIS A 164 12.17 17.09 0.03
CA HIS A 164 13.43 16.33 0.00
C HIS A 164 14.39 16.72 1.13
N ILE A 165 14.37 17.98 1.57
CA ILE A 165 15.18 18.48 2.68
C ILE A 165 14.69 17.89 4.01
N CYS A 166 13.40 18.05 4.32
CA CYS A 166 12.81 17.49 5.53
C CYS A 166 12.96 15.97 5.59
N LYS A 167 12.75 15.29 4.46
CA LYS A 167 12.95 13.85 4.35
C LYS A 167 14.37 13.38 4.69
N ALA A 168 15.36 14.18 4.35
CA ALA A 168 16.77 13.88 4.65
C ALA A 168 17.13 14.22 6.10
N ARG A 169 16.47 15.24 6.71
CA ARG A 169 16.79 15.77 8.02
C ARG A 169 16.37 14.88 9.18
N SER A 170 15.16 14.34 9.12
CA SER A 170 14.63 13.49 10.20
C SER A 170 13.74 12.36 9.71
N GLU A 171 13.72 11.24 10.48
CA GLU A 171 12.82 10.13 10.19
C GLU A 171 11.35 10.47 10.42
N GLU A 172 11.05 11.37 11.34
CA GLU A 172 9.68 11.79 11.66
C GLU A 172 9.10 12.62 10.50
N GLU A 173 9.90 13.54 9.93
CA GLU A 173 9.49 14.37 8.80
C GLU A 173 9.50 13.62 7.46
N ARG A 174 10.11 12.44 7.43
CA ARG A 174 10.17 11.57 6.25
C ARG A 174 8.80 11.17 5.71
N TRP A 175 7.77 11.18 6.54
CA TRP A 175 6.42 10.77 6.18
C TRP A 175 5.46 11.92 5.94
N ASN A 176 5.96 13.17 5.98
CA ASN A 176 5.17 14.35 5.70
C ASN A 176 5.01 14.53 4.20
N TYR A 177 3.78 14.40 3.73
CA TYR A 177 3.39 14.62 2.34
C TYR A 177 2.55 15.89 2.21
N TYR A 178 2.57 16.46 1.02
CA TYR A 178 1.77 17.61 0.62
C TYR A 178 0.86 17.19 -0.52
N ARG A 179 -0.35 17.72 -0.57
CA ARG A 179 -1.36 17.33 -1.56
C ARG A 179 -0.84 17.47 -2.99
N ASP A 180 -0.19 18.60 -3.27
CA ASP A 180 0.33 19.00 -4.57
C ASP A 180 1.55 19.91 -4.40
N TYR A 181 2.17 20.30 -5.53
CA TYR A 181 3.31 21.17 -5.51
C TYR A 181 3.04 22.56 -4.92
N ASP A 182 1.83 23.11 -5.08
CA ASP A 182 1.48 24.42 -4.55
C ASP A 182 1.55 24.45 -3.01
N MET A 183 1.08 23.37 -2.37
CA MET A 183 1.21 23.19 -0.93
C MET A 183 2.65 22.95 -0.49
N LEU A 184 3.42 22.21 -1.28
CA LEU A 184 4.84 22.01 -1.03
C LEU A 184 5.62 23.31 -1.20
N GLU A 185 5.31 24.15 -2.19
CA GLU A 185 5.96 25.43 -2.38
C GLU A 185 5.68 26.39 -1.21
N GLN A 186 4.47 26.38 -0.65
CA GLN A 186 4.18 27.14 0.56
C GLN A 186 5.03 26.68 1.75
N HIS A 187 5.23 25.37 1.89
CA HIS A 187 6.14 24.81 2.88
C HIS A 187 7.59 25.28 2.63
N PHE A 188 8.08 25.23 1.38
CA PHE A 188 9.41 25.71 1.02
C PHE A 188 9.62 27.20 1.38
N ARG A 189 8.61 28.04 1.13
CA ARG A 189 8.67 29.46 1.47
C ARG A 189 8.71 29.73 2.97
N LYS A 190 8.11 28.83 3.76
CA LYS A 190 7.97 28.99 5.22
C LYS A 190 9.14 28.39 6.00
N GLU A 191 9.58 27.20 5.62
CA GLU A 191 10.53 26.39 6.40
C GLU A 191 11.91 26.28 5.75
N HIS A 192 12.05 26.72 4.50
CA HIS A 192 13.28 26.59 3.70
C HIS A 192 13.57 27.86 2.91
N TYR A 193 14.65 27.84 2.16
CA TYR A 193 15.13 28.97 1.37
C TYR A 193 14.88 28.71 -0.13
N LEU A 194 13.69 29.08 -0.61
CA LEU A 194 13.30 28.95 -2.01
C LEU A 194 13.94 30.06 -2.85
N CYS A 195 14.51 29.71 -4.02
CA CYS A 195 15.02 30.71 -4.97
C CYS A 195 13.83 31.49 -5.59
N PRO A 196 13.82 32.84 -5.45
CA PRO A 196 12.71 33.65 -5.96
C PRO A 196 12.82 33.96 -7.47
N ALA A 197 13.91 33.58 -8.15
CA ALA A 197 14.07 33.79 -9.56
C ALA A 197 13.04 33.03 -10.38
N ARG A 198 12.47 33.70 -11.39
CA ARG A 198 11.40 33.16 -12.21
C ARG A 198 11.74 31.79 -12.83
N ASP A 199 12.92 31.68 -13.41
CA ASP A 199 13.40 30.45 -14.05
C ASP A 199 13.50 29.28 -13.05
N CYS A 200 13.92 29.58 -11.80
CA CYS A 200 13.96 28.57 -10.73
C CYS A 200 12.56 28.17 -10.24
N LEU A 201 11.63 29.12 -10.16
CA LEU A 201 10.24 28.82 -9.80
C LEU A 201 9.54 27.98 -10.88
N GLU A 202 9.82 28.26 -12.16
CA GLU A 202 9.30 27.46 -13.29
C GLU A 202 9.92 26.04 -13.33
N THR A 203 11.19 25.91 -12.95
CA THR A 203 11.88 24.61 -12.87
C THR A 203 11.38 23.78 -11.69
N LYS A 204 10.85 24.44 -10.64
CA LYS A 204 10.40 23.84 -9.36
C LYS A 204 11.56 23.21 -8.56
N PHE A 205 11.32 22.94 -7.28
CA PHE A 205 12.25 22.28 -6.35
C PHE A 205 13.65 22.95 -6.18
N VAL A 206 13.85 24.19 -6.65
CA VAL A 206 15.09 24.93 -6.41
C VAL A 206 15.01 25.61 -5.05
N VAL A 207 15.26 24.83 -4.01
CA VAL A 207 15.13 25.17 -2.61
C VAL A 207 16.33 24.63 -1.83
N PHE A 208 16.73 25.35 -0.78
CA PHE A 208 17.93 25.07 -0.01
C PHE A 208 17.63 24.95 1.48
N GLU A 209 18.47 24.22 2.19
CA GLU A 209 18.31 24.03 3.62
C GLU A 209 18.63 25.30 4.42
N ASN A 210 19.63 26.06 3.97
CA ASN A 210 20.07 27.27 4.64
C ASN A 210 20.26 28.43 3.67
N GLN A 211 20.36 29.63 4.22
CA GLN A 211 20.50 30.88 3.46
C GLN A 211 21.81 30.95 2.68
N MET A 212 22.88 30.34 3.19
CA MET A 212 24.19 30.35 2.53
C MET A 212 24.16 29.59 1.21
N GLU A 213 23.54 28.44 1.18
CA GLU A 213 23.37 27.67 -0.05
C GLU A 213 22.54 28.42 -1.10
N LEU A 214 21.45 29.08 -0.67
CA LEU A 214 20.68 29.95 -1.57
C LEU A 214 21.52 31.07 -2.13
N GLN A 215 22.38 31.74 -1.33
CA GLN A 215 23.27 32.82 -1.78
C GLN A 215 24.28 32.29 -2.79
N VAL A 216 24.91 31.15 -2.54
CA VAL A 216 25.84 30.51 -3.49
C VAL A 216 25.14 30.26 -4.82
N HIS A 217 23.96 29.61 -4.77
CA HIS A 217 23.16 29.37 -5.97
C HIS A 217 22.81 30.67 -6.72
N GLN A 218 22.43 31.74 -6.01
CA GLN A 218 22.10 33.01 -6.65
C GLN A 218 23.29 33.63 -7.37
N VAL A 219 24.50 33.50 -6.81
CA VAL A 219 25.74 33.99 -7.47
C VAL A 219 26.07 33.12 -8.68
N GLU A 220 25.97 31.83 -8.58
CA GLU A 220 26.31 30.88 -9.65
C GLU A 220 25.30 30.91 -10.80
N ALA A 221 24.01 30.74 -10.49
CA ALA A 221 22.95 30.60 -11.49
C ALA A 221 22.46 31.97 -12.03
N HIS A 222 22.39 32.98 -11.17
CA HIS A 222 21.79 34.29 -11.50
C HIS A 222 22.80 35.43 -11.44
N GLY A 223 24.11 35.16 -11.29
CA GLY A 223 25.14 36.14 -11.14
C GLY A 223 25.28 37.14 -12.31
N HIS A 224 24.78 36.78 -13.48
CA HIS A 224 24.73 37.66 -14.65
C HIS A 224 23.71 38.80 -14.51
N THR A 225 22.70 38.63 -13.65
CA THR A 225 21.64 39.62 -13.35
C THR A 225 22.02 40.51 -12.15
N LEU A 226 22.99 40.09 -11.34
CA LEU A 226 23.40 40.79 -10.13
C LEU A 226 24.46 41.89 -10.44
N SER A 227 24.28 43.03 -9.82
CA SER A 227 25.32 44.07 -9.84
C SER A 227 26.57 43.63 -9.06
N ASN A 228 27.73 44.23 -9.34
CA ASN A 228 28.98 43.95 -8.62
C ASN A 228 28.91 44.20 -7.10
N ARG A 229 27.97 45.03 -6.65
CA ARG A 229 27.71 45.28 -5.24
C ARG A 229 26.91 44.13 -4.63
N GLU A 230 25.83 43.73 -5.28
CA GLU A 230 24.99 42.63 -4.84
C GLU A 230 25.74 41.29 -4.82
N ARG A 231 26.64 41.04 -5.81
CA ARG A 231 27.56 39.89 -5.77
C ARG A 231 28.45 39.87 -4.54
N ARG A 232 29.02 41.03 -4.19
CA ARG A 232 29.89 41.16 -3.00
C ARG A 232 29.12 40.99 -1.72
N ASP A 233 27.90 41.50 -1.65
CA ASP A 233 27.04 41.41 -0.47
C ASP A 233 26.50 39.98 -0.31
N ALA A 234 26.17 39.28 -1.40
CA ALA A 234 25.77 37.86 -1.39
C ALA A 234 26.89 36.90 -0.98
N LEU A 235 28.15 37.25 -1.26
CA LEU A 235 29.34 36.49 -0.84
C LEU A 235 29.83 36.84 0.57
N ARG A 236 29.25 37.87 1.21
CA ARG A 236 29.56 38.18 2.61
C ARG A 236 28.86 37.17 3.52
N VAL A 237 29.63 36.17 3.95
CA VAL A 237 29.23 35.29 5.02
C VAL A 237 29.11 36.14 6.29
N ASP A 238 27.90 36.29 6.84
CA ASP A 238 27.70 36.94 8.12
C ASP A 238 28.15 35.97 9.24
N THR A 239 29.41 36.09 9.62
CA THR A 239 30.05 35.25 10.63
C THR A 239 29.48 35.47 12.04
N ARG A 240 28.50 36.36 12.23
CA ARG A 240 27.88 36.64 13.53
C ARG A 240 27.10 35.44 14.07
N PHE A 241 26.66 34.51 13.23
CA PHE A 241 25.96 33.30 13.65
C PHE A 241 26.86 32.17 14.14
N MET A 242 28.18 32.28 14.02
CA MET A 242 29.09 31.21 14.44
C MET A 242 29.61 31.32 15.88
N TYR A 243 29.30 32.39 16.61
CA TYR A 243 29.75 32.59 17.97
C TYR A 243 28.63 33.02 18.91
N ASP A 244 27.60 32.20 19.03
CA ASP A 244 26.77 32.17 20.26
C ASP A 244 27.32 31.08 21.17
N ASP A 245 28.55 31.35 21.66
CA ASP A 245 29.22 30.51 22.60
C ASP A 245 28.74 30.91 24.00
N GLY A 246 28.16 29.96 24.70
CA GLY A 246 27.61 30.13 26.04
C GLY A 246 28.62 30.74 27.03
N GLY A 247 28.54 32.03 27.18
CA GLY A 247 29.28 32.78 28.20
C GLY A 247 28.79 32.45 29.58
N ALA A 248 29.46 31.52 30.24
CA ALA A 248 29.29 31.21 31.64
C ALA A 248 29.50 32.45 32.51
N GLY A 249 28.54 32.73 33.37
CA GLY A 249 28.59 33.78 34.36
C GLY A 249 29.79 33.68 35.31
N GLY A 250 30.64 34.68 35.29
CA GLY A 250 31.63 34.91 36.31
C GLY A 250 31.06 35.85 37.38
N GLY A 251 30.77 35.32 38.54
CA GLY A 251 30.47 36.13 39.73
C GLY A 251 31.66 36.97 40.14
N SER A 252 31.43 38.23 40.44
CA SER A 252 32.38 39.08 41.12
C SER A 252 31.77 39.66 42.37
N SER A 253 32.19 39.13 43.47
CA SER A 253 32.07 39.67 44.80
C SER A 253 32.98 40.89 44.94
N SER A 254 32.50 42.01 45.36
CA SER A 254 33.35 43.05 45.97
C SER A 254 32.74 43.55 47.26
N SER A 255 33.45 43.24 48.29
CA SER A 255 33.33 43.78 49.62
C SER A 255 33.78 45.23 49.71
N GLY A 256 33.17 45.99 50.60
CA GLY A 256 33.96 46.87 51.42
C GLY A 256 33.67 48.35 51.37
N ARG A 257 33.05 48.78 52.34
CA ARG A 257 33.05 49.98 53.20
C ARG A 257 31.86 50.86 53.03
#